data_bc8c7f935ba1bf9164231a09fe7d1e61
#
_entry.id   bc8c7f935ba1bf9164231a09fe7d1e61
#
_cell.length_a   1.000
_cell.length_b   1.000
_cell.length_c   1.000
_cell.angle_alpha   90.00
_cell.angle_beta   90.00
_cell.angle_gamma   90.00
#
_symmetry.space_group_name_H-M   'P 1'
#
loop_
_entity.id
_entity.type
_entity.pdbx_description
1 polymer ?
#
loop_
_entity_poly.entity_id
_entity_poly.type
_entity_poly.pdbx_seq_one_letter_code
_entity_poly.pdbx_strand_id
1 'polypeptide(L)'
;CFNGGVLETSTPDLATTFADAVVEGEDVDLLYDEALFQLVDLALEEADGGCNAGFLREDALLHVIVVSDEPERSTEQASAWTWGWYYDRWLDHVGGADLLRVSGVVDTEGCNEGDDGYDDAIAATDGEALSICSADWAGHVARLAEASINQLWTFDLTEVPAAGSLSVTVDGSAWTDWAWNTDRNTVTVDGVTAGQTVVVTYTIAQPCE
;
A
#
# COMPACT_ATOMS: atom_id res chain seq x y z
N CYS A 1 -0.92 12.55 -15.53
CA CYS A 1 -0.30 11.30 -16.00
C CYS A 1 0.92 10.97 -15.16
N PHE A 2 1.21 9.68 -15.00
CA PHE A 2 2.48 9.26 -14.42
C PHE A 2 3.64 9.75 -15.26
N ASN A 3 4.65 10.28 -14.61
CA ASN A 3 5.89 10.62 -15.27
C ASN A 3 6.58 9.33 -15.77
N GLY A 4 7.00 9.29 -17.03
CA GLY A 4 7.48 8.06 -17.65
C GLY A 4 6.41 7.04 -18.06
N GLY A 5 5.12 7.29 -17.75
CA GLY A 5 3.99 6.40 -18.03
C GLY A 5 3.88 5.21 -17.05
N VAL A 6 3.04 4.24 -17.41
CA VAL A 6 2.89 3.00 -16.62
C VAL A 6 4.09 2.09 -16.91
N LEU A 7 4.85 1.76 -15.85
CA LEU A 7 6.01 0.87 -15.94
C LEU A 7 5.60 -0.56 -15.59
N GLU A 8 6.08 -1.51 -16.37
CA GLU A 8 5.80 -2.94 -16.20
C GLU A 8 7.10 -3.75 -16.14
N THR A 9 7.01 -4.99 -15.67
CA THR A 9 8.18 -5.90 -15.67
C THR A 9 8.78 -6.13 -17.07
N SER A 10 8.01 -5.88 -18.12
CA SER A 10 8.45 -5.95 -19.52
C SER A 10 9.06 -4.65 -20.05
N THR A 11 9.03 -3.56 -19.26
CA THR A 11 9.61 -2.27 -19.65
C THR A 11 11.13 -2.42 -19.85
N PRO A 12 11.68 -2.06 -21.03
CA PRO A 12 13.11 -2.10 -21.24
C PRO A 12 13.85 -1.20 -20.25
N ASP A 13 14.97 -1.70 -19.73
CA ASP A 13 15.81 -0.96 -18.76
C ASP A 13 15.01 -0.36 -17.58
N LEU A 14 14.04 -1.14 -17.07
CA LEU A 14 13.07 -0.71 -16.06
C LEU A 14 13.67 0.12 -14.92
N ALA A 15 14.82 -0.30 -14.38
CA ALA A 15 15.45 0.40 -13.25
C ALA A 15 15.92 1.81 -13.66
N THR A 16 16.48 1.97 -14.86
CA THR A 16 16.91 3.27 -15.39
C THR A 16 15.71 4.14 -15.72
N THR A 17 14.69 3.58 -16.38
CA THR A 17 13.46 4.29 -16.72
C THR A 17 12.74 4.78 -15.46
N PHE A 18 12.69 3.96 -14.41
CA PHE A 18 12.13 4.37 -13.11
C PHE A 18 12.96 5.49 -12.46
N ALA A 19 14.29 5.36 -12.43
CA ALA A 19 15.15 6.38 -11.85
C ALA A 19 15.02 7.72 -12.58
N ASP A 20 14.97 7.71 -13.92
CA ASP A 20 14.78 8.92 -14.73
C ASP A 20 13.41 9.58 -14.43
N ALA A 21 12.35 8.77 -14.30
CA ALA A 21 11.02 9.28 -13.99
C ALA A 21 10.94 9.94 -12.60
N VAL A 22 11.66 9.40 -11.60
CA VAL A 22 11.75 10.00 -10.26
C VAL A 22 12.51 11.32 -10.30
N VAL A 23 13.67 11.37 -10.97
CA VAL A 23 14.52 12.58 -11.05
C VAL A 23 13.81 13.72 -11.79
N GLU A 24 13.07 13.42 -12.86
CA GLU A 24 12.30 14.46 -13.59
C GLU A 24 11.21 15.10 -12.72
N GLY A 25 10.75 14.42 -11.67
CA GLY A 25 9.79 14.95 -10.69
C GLY A 25 10.38 15.99 -9.73
N GLU A 26 11.70 16.06 -9.58
CA GLU A 26 12.38 17.00 -8.66
C GLU A 26 12.42 18.46 -9.17
N ASP A 27 12.16 18.72 -10.45
CA ASP A 27 12.22 20.06 -11.06
C ASP A 27 10.91 20.89 -10.88
N VAL A 28 10.01 20.46 -10.02
CA VAL A 28 8.77 21.19 -9.74
C VAL A 28 9.09 22.37 -8.83
N ASP A 29 8.87 23.57 -9.36
CA ASP A 29 9.10 24.87 -8.77
C ASP A 29 8.84 24.90 -7.24
N LEU A 30 9.83 25.30 -6.46
CA LEU A 30 9.89 25.37 -4.99
C LEU A 30 8.79 26.23 -4.32
N LEU A 31 7.69 26.51 -4.99
CA LEU A 31 6.60 27.37 -4.53
C LEU A 31 5.28 26.63 -4.24
N TYR A 32 5.25 25.32 -4.39
CA TYR A 32 4.04 24.54 -4.16
C TYR A 32 4.21 23.63 -2.95
N ASP A 33 3.30 23.77 -2.00
CA ASP A 33 3.14 22.87 -0.87
C ASP A 33 2.93 21.42 -1.37
N GLU A 34 3.54 20.44 -0.72
CA GLU A 34 3.37 19.03 -1.08
C GLU A 34 1.92 18.58 -0.82
N ALA A 35 1.22 18.23 -1.88
CA ALA A 35 -0.16 17.78 -1.84
C ALA A 35 -0.26 16.36 -2.45
N LEU A 36 0.42 15.39 -1.83
CA LEU A 36 0.61 14.06 -2.41
C LEU A 36 -0.69 13.25 -2.48
N PHE A 37 -1.62 13.40 -1.52
CA PHE A 37 -2.93 12.75 -1.61
C PHE A 37 -3.73 13.25 -2.81
N GLN A 38 -3.67 14.55 -3.10
CA GLN A 38 -4.32 15.11 -4.29
C GLN A 38 -3.67 14.58 -5.58
N LEU A 39 -2.36 14.44 -5.61
CA LEU A 39 -1.66 13.88 -6.78
C LEU A 39 -2.03 12.41 -7.03
N VAL A 40 -2.14 11.62 -5.97
CA VAL A 40 -2.60 10.22 -6.08
C VAL A 40 -4.04 10.17 -6.58
N ASP A 41 -4.93 11.00 -6.03
CA ASP A 41 -6.34 11.06 -6.45
C ASP A 41 -6.46 11.39 -7.94
N LEU A 42 -5.77 12.42 -8.40
CA LEU A 42 -5.72 12.78 -9.82
C LEU A 42 -5.13 11.66 -10.71
N ALA A 43 -4.10 10.97 -10.22
CA ALA A 43 -3.51 9.85 -10.95
C ALA A 43 -4.47 8.66 -11.10
N LEU A 44 -5.29 8.40 -10.07
CA LEU A 44 -6.31 7.34 -10.08
C LEU A 44 -7.51 7.71 -10.98
N GLU A 45 -7.95 8.97 -10.99
CA GLU A 45 -8.97 9.45 -11.94
C GLU A 45 -8.53 9.20 -13.39
N GLU A 46 -7.25 9.40 -13.71
CA GLU A 46 -6.70 9.15 -15.05
C GLU A 46 -6.51 7.65 -15.36
N ALA A 47 -6.55 6.77 -14.37
CA ALA A 47 -6.48 5.32 -14.56
C ALA A 47 -7.77 4.72 -15.15
N ASP A 48 -8.91 5.35 -14.95
CA ASP A 48 -10.23 4.90 -15.41
C ASP A 48 -10.51 5.15 -16.91
N GLY A 49 -9.49 5.43 -17.68
CA GLY A 49 -9.62 5.64 -19.14
C GLY A 49 -8.87 6.85 -19.68
N GLY A 50 -8.13 7.54 -18.81
CA GLY A 50 -7.22 8.63 -19.14
C GLY A 50 -5.82 8.14 -19.53
N CYS A 51 -4.83 8.97 -19.26
CA CYS A 51 -3.45 8.70 -19.63
C CYS A 51 -2.75 7.64 -18.78
N ASN A 52 -3.31 7.29 -17.61
CA ASN A 52 -2.86 6.19 -16.76
C ASN A 52 -3.70 4.92 -16.95
N ALA A 53 -4.49 4.83 -18.03
CA ALA A 53 -5.35 3.68 -18.30
C ALA A 53 -4.56 2.36 -18.32
N GLY A 54 -5.09 1.35 -17.61
CA GLY A 54 -4.46 0.04 -17.47
C GLY A 54 -3.48 -0.09 -16.30
N PHE A 55 -3.28 0.98 -15.51
CA PHE A 55 -2.48 0.92 -14.29
C PHE A 55 -3.18 0.08 -13.21
N LEU A 56 -4.44 0.43 -12.91
CA LEU A 56 -5.23 -0.35 -11.96
C LEU A 56 -5.65 -1.68 -12.57
N ARG A 57 -5.55 -2.73 -11.80
CA ARG A 57 -5.95 -4.08 -12.16
C ARG A 57 -6.95 -4.58 -11.15
N GLU A 58 -7.96 -5.28 -11.61
CA GLU A 58 -8.92 -5.96 -10.76
C GLU A 58 -8.17 -6.93 -9.81
N ASP A 59 -8.56 -6.95 -8.56
CA ASP A 59 -7.95 -7.80 -7.52
C ASP A 59 -6.44 -7.59 -7.25
N ALA A 60 -5.89 -6.43 -7.62
CA ALA A 60 -4.49 -6.11 -7.35
C ALA A 60 -4.36 -5.05 -6.26
N LEU A 61 -3.42 -5.25 -5.34
CA LEU A 61 -3.05 -4.25 -4.34
C LEU A 61 -2.57 -2.96 -5.02
N LEU A 62 -3.18 -1.83 -4.68
CA LEU A 62 -2.62 -0.50 -4.86
C LEU A 62 -1.74 -0.18 -3.65
N HIS A 63 -0.43 -0.19 -3.82
CA HIS A 63 0.49 0.27 -2.80
C HIS A 63 1.00 1.67 -3.15
N VAL A 64 0.53 2.66 -2.43
CA VAL A 64 1.02 4.05 -2.52
C VAL A 64 2.22 4.18 -1.61
N ILE A 65 3.36 4.59 -2.16
CA ILE A 65 4.58 4.84 -1.39
C ILE A 65 4.88 6.34 -1.47
N VAL A 66 4.76 7.00 -0.33
CA VAL A 66 5.08 8.41 -0.18
C VAL A 66 6.54 8.56 0.24
N VAL A 67 7.25 9.49 -0.40
CA VAL A 67 8.60 9.91 0.03
C VAL A 67 8.57 11.42 0.13
N SER A 68 8.62 11.95 1.35
CA SER A 68 8.52 13.39 1.59
C SER A 68 9.24 13.79 2.88
N ASP A 69 9.85 14.94 2.87
CA ASP A 69 10.43 15.60 4.04
C ASP A 69 9.58 16.81 4.51
N GLU A 70 8.42 17.01 3.87
CA GLU A 70 7.46 18.07 4.20
C GLU A 70 6.10 17.46 4.62
N PRO A 71 5.27 18.23 5.38
CA PRO A 71 3.92 17.84 5.73
C PRO A 71 2.99 17.70 4.51
N GLU A 72 2.00 16.79 4.62
CA GLU A 72 0.93 16.62 3.64
C GLU A 72 -0.04 17.81 3.64
N ARG A 73 -0.22 18.50 2.52
CA ARG A 73 -1.00 19.74 2.44
C ARG A 73 -2.21 19.67 1.50
N SER A 74 -2.58 18.50 1.03
CA SER A 74 -3.80 18.34 0.19
C SER A 74 -5.06 18.84 0.88
N THR A 75 -5.11 18.76 2.20
CA THR A 75 -6.25 19.22 3.00
C THR A 75 -6.33 20.75 3.11
N GLU A 76 -5.23 21.46 2.92
CA GLU A 76 -5.19 22.93 2.93
C GLU A 76 -5.75 23.53 1.65
N GLN A 77 -5.65 22.83 0.53
CA GLN A 77 -6.14 23.25 -0.78
C GLN A 77 -7.67 23.33 -0.83
N ALA A 78 -8.35 22.51 -0.01
CA ALA A 78 -9.78 22.56 0.14
C ALA A 78 -10.17 22.16 1.56
N SER A 79 -10.66 23.09 2.36
CA SER A 79 -10.97 22.93 3.78
C SER A 79 -12.01 21.84 4.13
N ALA A 80 -12.55 21.15 3.14
CA ALA A 80 -13.47 20.02 3.30
C ALA A 80 -12.81 18.65 3.04
N TRP A 81 -11.57 18.61 2.55
CA TRP A 81 -10.90 17.38 2.18
C TRP A 81 -9.98 16.96 3.33
N THR A 82 -10.31 15.83 3.93
CA THR A 82 -9.51 15.17 4.97
C THR A 82 -8.88 13.91 4.38
N TRP A 83 -7.95 13.29 5.10
CA TRP A 83 -7.48 11.95 4.74
C TRP A 83 -8.66 10.99 4.46
N GLY A 84 -9.67 10.95 5.32
CA GLY A 84 -10.85 10.11 5.13
C GLY A 84 -11.59 10.37 3.82
N TRP A 85 -11.62 11.60 3.32
CA TRP A 85 -12.20 11.91 2.03
C TRP A 85 -11.40 11.30 0.87
N TYR A 86 -10.07 11.38 0.90
CA TYR A 86 -9.21 10.73 -0.09
C TYR A 86 -9.30 9.21 0.00
N TYR A 87 -9.33 8.67 1.21
CA TYR A 87 -9.47 7.23 1.47
C TYR A 87 -10.72 6.66 0.81
N ASP A 88 -11.88 7.28 1.04
CA ASP A 88 -13.15 6.81 0.46
C ASP A 88 -13.08 6.81 -1.08
N ARG A 89 -12.51 7.85 -1.70
CA ARG A 89 -12.34 7.94 -3.15
C ARG A 89 -11.38 6.88 -3.70
N TRP A 90 -10.27 6.66 -3.02
CA TRP A 90 -9.30 5.63 -3.45
C TRP A 90 -9.90 4.23 -3.32
N LEU A 91 -10.72 3.97 -2.31
CA LEU A 91 -11.45 2.71 -2.19
C LEU A 91 -12.43 2.47 -3.34
N ASP A 92 -13.07 3.52 -3.86
CA ASP A 92 -13.95 3.42 -5.02
C ASP A 92 -13.17 2.95 -6.29
N HIS A 93 -11.88 3.31 -6.40
CA HIS A 93 -11.04 2.87 -7.51
C HIS A 93 -10.51 1.44 -7.36
N VAL A 94 -10.14 1.03 -6.14
CA VAL A 94 -9.53 -0.30 -5.91
C VAL A 94 -10.51 -1.40 -5.55
N GLY A 95 -11.72 -1.04 -5.12
CA GLY A 95 -12.80 -1.99 -4.85
C GLY A 95 -12.81 -2.62 -3.46
N GLY A 96 -11.82 -2.31 -2.59
CA GLY A 96 -11.80 -2.82 -1.22
C GLY A 96 -10.63 -2.31 -0.39
N ALA A 97 -10.82 -2.25 0.93
CA ALA A 97 -9.81 -1.73 1.86
C ALA A 97 -8.55 -2.62 1.95
N ASP A 98 -8.71 -3.90 1.70
CA ASP A 98 -7.66 -4.90 1.62
C ASP A 98 -6.77 -4.76 0.36
N LEU A 99 -7.26 -4.03 -0.64
CA LEU A 99 -6.55 -3.72 -1.87
C LEU A 99 -5.86 -2.34 -1.87
N LEU A 100 -5.85 -1.64 -0.74
CA LEU A 100 -5.19 -0.34 -0.59
C LEU A 100 -4.17 -0.38 0.55
N ARG A 101 -2.94 0.03 0.25
CA ARG A 101 -1.90 0.27 1.25
C ARG A 101 -1.20 1.60 0.99
N VAL A 102 -0.97 2.35 2.04
CA VAL A 102 -0.15 3.58 2.01
C VAL A 102 1.04 3.36 2.93
N SER A 103 2.25 3.50 2.43
CA SER A 103 3.47 3.51 3.23
C SER A 103 4.23 4.80 3.01
N GLY A 104 5.02 5.22 3.98
CA GLY A 104 5.77 6.46 3.89
C GLY A 104 7.24 6.31 4.28
N VAL A 105 8.12 6.98 3.54
CA VAL A 105 9.46 7.36 3.99
C VAL A 105 9.37 8.85 4.29
N VAL A 106 9.02 9.16 5.54
CA VAL A 106 8.63 10.51 5.99
C VAL A 106 9.35 10.89 7.29
N ASP A 107 9.16 12.07 7.79
CA ASP A 107 9.82 12.52 9.02
C ASP A 107 9.12 11.98 10.27
N THR A 108 9.38 10.73 10.61
CA THR A 108 8.86 10.09 11.83
C THR A 108 9.64 10.47 13.12
N GLU A 109 10.74 11.23 12.99
CA GLU A 109 11.66 11.51 14.10
C GLU A 109 11.81 13.00 14.41
N GLY A 110 11.17 13.88 13.61
CA GLY A 110 11.25 15.33 13.76
C GLY A 110 12.60 15.91 13.33
N CYS A 111 13.23 15.33 12.32
CA CYS A 111 14.50 15.83 11.77
C CYS A 111 14.29 16.93 10.73
N ASN A 112 13.09 17.09 10.20
CA ASN A 112 12.67 18.13 9.27
C ASN A 112 11.40 18.83 9.81
N GLU A 113 10.42 19.13 8.95
CA GLU A 113 9.23 19.89 9.33
C GLU A 113 8.09 19.04 9.94
N GLY A 114 8.29 17.73 9.96
CA GLY A 114 7.31 16.76 10.49
C GLY A 114 6.57 15.99 9.40
N ASP A 115 5.83 14.98 9.84
CA ASP A 115 5.08 14.04 8.99
C ASP A 115 3.57 14.31 8.99
N ASP A 116 3.16 15.51 9.39
CA ASP A 116 1.77 15.89 9.59
C ASP A 116 0.88 15.50 8.40
N GLY A 117 0.00 14.54 8.62
CA GLY A 117 -1.02 14.10 7.66
C GLY A 117 -0.77 12.72 7.03
N TYR A 118 0.45 12.21 6.97
CA TYR A 118 0.72 10.87 6.42
C TYR A 118 0.40 9.74 7.39
N ASP A 119 0.60 9.95 8.69
CA ASP A 119 0.42 8.96 9.75
C ASP A 119 -0.97 8.32 9.74
N ASP A 120 -2.01 9.13 9.56
CA ASP A 120 -3.39 8.65 9.52
C ASP A 120 -3.60 7.68 8.33
N ALA A 121 -3.01 7.99 7.18
CA ALA A 121 -3.08 7.18 5.98
C ALA A 121 -2.35 5.84 6.14
N ILE A 122 -1.13 5.91 6.67
CA ILE A 122 -0.29 4.74 6.92
C ILE A 122 -0.96 3.81 7.93
N ALA A 123 -1.44 4.36 9.06
CA ALA A 123 -2.11 3.58 10.10
C ALA A 123 -3.43 2.98 9.64
N ALA A 124 -4.23 3.71 8.86
CA ALA A 124 -5.53 3.23 8.36
C ALA A 124 -5.41 2.08 7.35
N THR A 125 -4.27 1.98 6.66
CA THR A 125 -4.05 0.99 5.60
C THR A 125 -3.00 -0.08 5.97
N ASP A 126 -2.58 -0.12 7.24
CA ASP A 126 -1.57 -1.07 7.75
C ASP A 126 -0.23 -0.99 6.99
N GLY A 127 0.17 0.24 6.65
CA GLY A 127 1.39 0.51 5.92
C GLY A 127 2.62 0.64 6.81
N GLU A 128 3.78 0.82 6.18
CA GLU A 128 5.06 1.02 6.84
C GLU A 128 5.38 2.51 6.98
N ALA A 129 5.65 2.97 8.21
CA ALA A 129 6.21 4.29 8.48
C ALA A 129 7.74 4.16 8.65
N LEU A 130 8.50 4.79 7.78
CA LEU A 130 9.96 4.71 7.72
C LEU A 130 10.54 6.12 7.80
N SER A 131 11.64 6.28 8.57
CA SER A 131 12.24 7.60 8.76
C SER A 131 13.06 8.05 7.55
N ILE A 132 12.71 9.21 6.99
CA ILE A 132 13.48 9.86 5.91
C ILE A 132 14.89 10.28 6.39
N CYS A 133 15.06 10.43 7.69
CA CYS A 133 16.32 10.81 8.32
C CYS A 133 17.29 9.63 8.48
N SER A 134 16.83 8.41 8.22
CA SER A 134 17.65 7.22 8.31
C SER A 134 18.69 7.15 7.19
N ALA A 135 19.90 6.70 7.54
CA ALA A 135 20.93 6.39 6.54
C ALA A 135 20.70 5.02 5.86
N ASP A 136 19.78 4.18 6.37
CA ASP A 136 19.52 2.82 5.87
C ASP A 136 18.40 2.78 4.83
N TRP A 137 18.59 3.49 3.74
CA TRP A 137 17.64 3.48 2.62
C TRP A 137 17.46 2.11 1.96
N ALA A 138 18.53 1.29 1.95
CA ALA A 138 18.43 -0.06 1.42
C ALA A 138 17.49 -0.94 2.25
N GLY A 139 17.54 -0.81 3.59
CA GLY A 139 16.61 -1.44 4.51
C GLY A 139 15.17 -0.95 4.30
N HIS A 140 14.96 0.34 4.07
CA HIS A 140 13.64 0.91 3.77
C HIS A 140 13.04 0.31 2.50
N VAL A 141 13.78 0.30 1.39
CA VAL A 141 13.32 -0.29 0.12
C VAL A 141 12.97 -1.78 0.29
N ALA A 142 13.79 -2.53 1.04
CA ALA A 142 13.51 -3.94 1.31
C ALA A 142 12.20 -4.12 2.09
N ARG A 143 11.94 -3.32 3.12
CA ARG A 143 10.70 -3.37 3.90
C ARG A 143 9.47 -2.97 3.06
N LEU A 144 9.56 -1.93 2.25
CA LEU A 144 8.47 -1.53 1.36
C LEU A 144 8.15 -2.60 0.33
N ALA A 145 9.18 -3.26 -0.24
CA ALA A 145 8.99 -4.38 -1.15
C ALA A 145 8.33 -5.58 -0.45
N GLU A 146 8.75 -5.90 0.76
CA GLU A 146 8.14 -6.95 1.57
C GLU A 146 6.67 -6.63 1.91
N ALA A 147 6.39 -5.40 2.33
CA ALA A 147 5.03 -4.94 2.59
C ALA A 147 4.12 -5.05 1.35
N SER A 148 4.64 -4.76 0.16
CA SER A 148 3.88 -4.91 -1.10
C SER A 148 3.57 -6.37 -1.44
N ILE A 149 4.47 -7.30 -1.10
CA ILE A 149 4.32 -8.73 -1.39
C ILE A 149 3.42 -9.40 -0.34
N ASN A 150 3.59 -9.09 0.94
CA ASN A 150 2.88 -9.75 2.03
C ASN A 150 1.36 -9.49 1.98
N GLN A 151 0.93 -8.34 1.48
CA GLN A 151 -0.48 -8.06 1.28
C GLN A 151 -1.14 -9.01 0.26
N LEU A 152 -0.42 -9.45 -0.76
CA LEU A 152 -0.93 -10.41 -1.74
C LEU A 152 -1.26 -11.77 -1.13
N TRP A 153 -0.78 -12.05 0.07
CA TRP A 153 -0.95 -13.30 0.79
C TRP A 153 -1.71 -13.13 2.11
N THR A 154 -2.46 -12.03 2.24
CA THR A 154 -3.40 -11.79 3.34
C THR A 154 -4.81 -12.07 2.86
N PHE A 155 -5.52 -12.94 3.58
CA PHE A 155 -6.84 -13.45 3.20
C PHE A 155 -7.85 -13.11 4.28
N ASP A 156 -8.92 -12.42 3.92
CA ASP A 156 -10.07 -12.22 4.78
C ASP A 156 -10.82 -13.54 5.00
N LEU A 157 -11.13 -13.80 6.26
CA LEU A 157 -11.94 -14.96 6.61
C LEU A 157 -13.42 -14.57 6.69
N THR A 158 -14.27 -15.31 6.00
CA THR A 158 -15.72 -15.04 5.96
C THR A 158 -16.39 -15.21 7.32
N GLU A 159 -15.82 -16.04 8.19
CA GLU A 159 -16.34 -16.34 9.52
C GLU A 159 -15.18 -16.44 10.52
N VAL A 160 -15.47 -16.20 11.81
CA VAL A 160 -14.46 -16.32 12.85
C VAL A 160 -14.09 -17.77 13.10
N PRO A 161 -12.80 -18.15 12.99
CA PRO A 161 -12.34 -19.50 13.26
C PRO A 161 -12.52 -19.92 14.71
N ALA A 162 -12.88 -21.18 14.95
CA ALA A 162 -12.76 -21.77 16.27
C ALA A 162 -11.28 -21.84 16.67
N ALA A 163 -10.99 -21.62 17.96
CA ALA A 163 -9.62 -21.59 18.45
C ALA A 163 -8.84 -22.87 18.07
N GLY A 164 -7.69 -22.71 17.44
CA GLY A 164 -6.81 -23.79 17.02
C GLY A 164 -7.30 -24.63 15.83
N SER A 165 -8.36 -24.20 15.13
CA SER A 165 -8.87 -24.92 13.96
C SER A 165 -8.25 -24.47 12.63
N LEU A 166 -7.54 -23.33 12.61
CA LEU A 166 -6.90 -22.79 11.43
C LEU A 166 -5.75 -23.69 10.96
N SER A 167 -5.72 -23.95 9.68
CA SER A 167 -4.60 -24.63 9.01
C SER A 167 -4.39 -24.05 7.62
N VAL A 168 -3.12 -23.90 7.22
CA VAL A 168 -2.73 -23.39 5.92
C VAL A 168 -1.96 -24.44 5.15
N THR A 169 -2.25 -24.58 3.86
CA THR A 169 -1.44 -25.38 2.95
C THR A 169 -1.02 -24.54 1.75
N VAL A 170 0.21 -24.75 1.27
CA VAL A 170 0.74 -24.17 0.03
C VAL A 170 1.06 -25.32 -0.92
N ASP A 171 0.46 -25.31 -2.11
CA ASP A 171 0.56 -26.39 -3.10
C ASP A 171 0.21 -27.77 -2.52
N GLY A 172 -0.77 -27.80 -1.59
CA GLY A 172 -1.22 -29.00 -0.90
C GLY A 172 -0.31 -29.52 0.23
N SER A 173 0.81 -28.85 0.51
CA SER A 173 1.71 -29.16 1.62
C SER A 173 1.39 -28.29 2.83
N ALA A 174 1.40 -28.86 4.05
CA ALA A 174 1.18 -28.07 5.27
C ALA A 174 2.20 -26.95 5.40
N TRP A 175 1.71 -25.74 5.69
CA TRP A 175 2.50 -24.54 5.82
C TRP A 175 2.41 -24.01 7.24
N THR A 176 3.53 -23.56 7.82
CA THR A 176 3.59 -23.11 9.21
C THR A 176 3.94 -21.64 9.36
N ASP A 177 4.37 -21.00 8.28
CA ASP A 177 4.73 -19.59 8.27
C ASP A 177 3.51 -18.74 7.90
N TRP A 178 2.65 -18.55 8.89
CA TRP A 178 1.43 -17.75 8.76
C TRP A 178 0.98 -17.21 10.13
N ALA A 179 0.24 -16.11 10.10
CA ALA A 179 -0.33 -15.47 11.27
C ALA A 179 -1.83 -15.19 11.07
N TRP A 180 -2.62 -15.32 12.15
CA TRP A 180 -4.01 -14.91 12.18
C TRP A 180 -4.17 -13.62 12.98
N ASN A 181 -4.65 -12.58 12.31
CA ASN A 181 -5.05 -11.34 12.96
C ASN A 181 -6.51 -11.49 13.43
N THR A 182 -6.72 -11.59 14.74
CA THR A 182 -8.05 -11.78 15.34
C THR A 182 -8.93 -10.54 15.28
N ASP A 183 -8.35 -9.35 15.22
CA ASP A 183 -9.07 -8.08 15.23
C ASP A 183 -9.67 -7.78 13.86
N ARG A 184 -8.95 -8.15 12.81
CA ARG A 184 -9.38 -7.98 11.40
C ARG A 184 -9.97 -9.24 10.80
N ASN A 185 -9.85 -10.38 11.49
CA ASN A 185 -10.21 -11.71 11.03
C ASN A 185 -9.52 -12.10 9.70
N THR A 186 -8.23 -11.79 9.57
CA THR A 186 -7.41 -12.06 8.39
C THR A 186 -6.30 -13.06 8.68
N VAL A 187 -5.90 -13.83 7.67
CA VAL A 187 -4.73 -14.72 7.74
C VAL A 187 -3.68 -14.24 6.75
N THR A 188 -2.50 -13.88 7.26
CA THR A 188 -1.32 -13.58 6.43
C THR A 188 -0.45 -14.82 6.33
N VAL A 189 -0.02 -15.15 5.12
CA VAL A 189 0.81 -16.33 4.83
C VAL A 189 2.14 -15.89 4.22
N ASP A 190 3.23 -16.05 4.97
CA ASP A 190 4.55 -15.61 4.56
C ASP A 190 5.30 -16.66 3.72
N GLY A 191 6.30 -16.20 2.95
CA GLY A 191 7.18 -17.07 2.18
C GLY A 191 6.55 -17.72 0.94
N VAL A 192 5.38 -17.26 0.51
CA VAL A 192 4.70 -17.73 -0.70
C VAL A 192 5.18 -16.96 -1.93
N THR A 193 5.29 -17.63 -3.05
CA THR A 193 5.71 -17.02 -4.33
C THR A 193 4.58 -17.04 -5.36
N ALA A 194 4.64 -16.14 -6.34
CA ALA A 194 3.65 -16.06 -7.40
C ALA A 194 3.46 -17.41 -8.12
N GLY A 195 2.21 -17.82 -8.33
CA GLY A 195 1.84 -19.08 -8.97
C GLY A 195 1.61 -20.25 -8.02
N GLN A 196 1.91 -20.12 -6.74
CA GLN A 196 1.56 -21.12 -5.72
C GLN A 196 0.08 -21.02 -5.32
N THR A 197 -0.49 -22.14 -4.93
CA THR A 197 -1.88 -22.20 -4.44
C THR A 197 -1.91 -22.24 -2.93
N VAL A 198 -2.49 -21.21 -2.30
CA VAL A 198 -2.72 -21.15 -0.86
C VAL A 198 -4.14 -21.61 -0.55
N VAL A 199 -4.28 -22.50 0.43
CA VAL A 199 -5.60 -22.91 0.94
C VAL A 199 -5.62 -22.73 2.46
N VAL A 200 -6.55 -21.92 2.92
CA VAL A 200 -6.83 -21.70 4.34
C VAL A 200 -8.08 -22.50 4.71
N THR A 201 -7.98 -23.34 5.72
CA THR A 201 -9.07 -24.20 6.20
C THR A 201 -9.28 -23.99 7.70
N TYR A 202 -10.55 -23.88 8.11
CA TYR A 202 -10.90 -23.71 9.52
C TYR A 202 -12.32 -24.23 9.80
N THR A 203 -12.61 -24.45 11.08
CA THR A 203 -13.99 -24.68 11.59
C THR A 203 -14.52 -23.36 12.12
N ILE A 204 -15.78 -23.06 11.85
CA ILE A 204 -16.42 -21.83 12.32
C ILE A 204 -16.64 -21.92 13.83
N ALA A 205 -16.31 -20.83 14.55
CA ALA A 205 -16.64 -20.70 15.98
C ALA A 205 -18.17 -20.68 16.13
N GLN A 206 -18.73 -21.64 16.85
CA GLN A 206 -20.17 -21.61 17.13
C GLN A 206 -20.45 -20.51 18.17
N PRO A 207 -21.49 -19.67 17.97
CA PRO A 207 -21.91 -18.74 19.02
C PRO A 207 -22.33 -19.56 20.24
N CYS A 208 -21.92 -19.13 21.43
CA CYS A 208 -22.45 -19.69 22.68
C CYS A 208 -23.95 -19.40 22.71
N GLU A 209 -24.80 -20.44 22.75
CA GLU A 209 -26.22 -20.32 23.04
C GLU A 209 -26.48 -19.89 24.49
#